data_bcbbc7be9e71830a30fbfe8edd01cb1a
#
_entry.id   bcbbc7be9e71830a30fbfe8edd01cb1a
#
_cell.length_a   1.000
_cell.length_b   1.000
_cell.length_c   1.000
_cell.angle_alpha   90.00
_cell.angle_beta   90.00
_cell.angle_gamma   90.00
#
_symmetry.space_group_name_H-M   'P 1'
#
loop_
_entity.id
_entity.type
_entity.pdbx_description
1 polymer ?
#
loop_
_entity_poly.entity_id
_entity_poly.type
_entity_poly.pdbx_seq_one_letter_code
_entity_poly.pdbx_strand_id
1 'polypeptide(L)'
;MRLSHLAVLICLLATAGCAVAPLQTEVRPDRDTSGAEAEERMRARVHTELAAGYFELGNMSVALEEANIALRADPAYSPAYNIAGLIYSALKEDRLAEQNFLQALRINALDSDSNNNYGWFLCQRKREAESIKYFFAALRNPLYQYPDRTYVNAGLCARRQGDLAGAEQHFLSALKLRPTHPQALYQAADLAYARGDYAVAKQHLQRLTQVAQASAEVLWLGLRIERRLGDRNSEESYAHRLRSNFPDSQEARALLAGEYE
;
A
#
# COMPACT_ATOMS: atom_id res chain seq x y z
N MET A 1 -55.20 -97.77 4.54
CA MET A 1 -54.06 -98.12 5.47
C MET A 1 -53.39 -96.83 5.91
N ARG A 2 -53.34 -96.65 7.20
CA ARG A 2 -52.48 -95.77 8.03
C ARG A 2 -52.31 -94.29 7.59
N LEU A 3 -53.03 -93.35 8.28
CA LEU A 3 -52.64 -92.59 9.48
C LEU A 3 -51.32 -91.84 9.40
N SER A 4 -51.41 -90.58 9.48
CA SER A 4 -50.71 -89.90 10.57
C SER A 4 -51.11 -88.39 10.65
N HIS A 5 -51.53 -88.02 11.83
CA HIS A 5 -51.86 -86.67 12.26
C HIS A 5 -50.55 -85.83 12.38
N LEU A 6 -50.61 -84.61 11.94
CA LEU A 6 -49.62 -83.63 12.39
C LEU A 6 -50.33 -82.37 12.81
N ALA A 7 -50.31 -82.12 14.10
CA ALA A 7 -50.84 -80.97 14.74
C ALA A 7 -49.96 -79.72 14.42
N VAL A 8 -50.57 -78.72 13.89
CA VAL A 8 -49.86 -77.46 13.71
C VAL A 8 -50.12 -76.55 14.92
N LEU A 9 -49.04 -76.36 15.68
CA LEU A 9 -49.02 -75.42 16.84
C LEU A 9 -48.80 -74.05 16.29
N ILE A 10 -49.85 -73.18 16.43
CA ILE A 10 -49.74 -71.78 16.06
C ILE A 10 -49.14 -71.02 17.27
N CYS A 11 -47.87 -70.63 17.21
CA CYS A 11 -47.26 -69.69 18.12
C CYS A 11 -47.62 -68.28 17.72
N LEU A 12 -48.44 -67.64 18.51
CA LEU A 12 -48.67 -66.15 18.46
C LEU A 12 -47.43 -65.47 19.03
N LEU A 13 -46.60 -64.90 18.16
CA LEU A 13 -45.53 -63.98 18.51
C LEU A 13 -46.15 -62.58 18.58
N ALA A 14 -46.34 -62.04 19.82
CA ALA A 14 -46.64 -60.67 20.04
C ALA A 14 -45.39 -59.83 19.77
N THR A 15 -45.35 -59.12 18.66
CA THR A 15 -44.30 -58.10 18.36
C THR A 15 -44.67 -56.83 19.08
N ALA A 16 -43.96 -56.55 20.18
CA ALA A 16 -43.93 -55.22 20.80
C ALA A 16 -43.26 -54.24 19.84
N GLY A 17 -44.01 -53.51 19.06
CA GLY A 17 -43.50 -52.42 18.24
C GLY A 17 -43.11 -51.22 19.11
N CYS A 18 -41.81 -51.00 19.32
CA CYS A 18 -41.32 -49.74 19.83
C CYS A 18 -41.61 -48.67 18.75
N ALA A 19 -42.59 -47.83 19.00
CA ALA A 19 -42.80 -46.61 18.24
C ALA A 19 -41.64 -45.64 18.54
N VAL A 20 -40.65 -45.64 17.67
CA VAL A 20 -39.62 -44.56 17.65
C VAL A 20 -40.34 -43.33 17.10
N ALA A 21 -40.67 -42.36 17.97
CA ALA A 21 -41.11 -41.04 17.54
C ALA A 21 -40.02 -40.42 16.64
N PRO A 22 -40.34 -39.91 15.46
CA PRO A 22 -39.37 -39.18 14.68
C PRO A 22 -38.92 -37.98 15.49
N LEU A 23 -37.63 -37.86 15.80
CA LEU A 23 -36.98 -36.63 16.20
C LEU A 23 -37.28 -35.63 15.09
N GLN A 24 -38.26 -34.77 15.34
CA GLN A 24 -38.39 -33.53 14.55
C GLN A 24 -37.16 -32.70 14.88
N THR A 25 -36.08 -32.85 14.12
CA THR A 25 -35.08 -31.84 13.99
C THR A 25 -35.80 -30.63 13.42
N GLU A 26 -36.17 -29.67 14.30
CA GLU A 26 -36.44 -28.31 13.85
C GLU A 26 -35.24 -27.87 13.04
N VAL A 27 -35.34 -27.99 11.71
CA VAL A 27 -34.44 -27.27 10.79
C VAL A 27 -34.78 -25.80 11.06
N ARG A 28 -34.02 -25.18 11.97
CA ARG A 28 -33.96 -23.73 11.99
C ARG A 28 -33.63 -23.31 10.59
N PRO A 29 -34.45 -22.45 9.96
CA PRO A 29 -34.08 -21.92 8.66
C PRO A 29 -32.65 -21.34 8.84
N ASP A 30 -31.69 -21.85 8.07
CA ASP A 30 -30.41 -21.21 7.94
C ASP A 30 -30.70 -19.74 7.72
N ARG A 31 -30.40 -18.91 8.73
CA ARG A 31 -30.30 -17.48 8.48
C ARG A 31 -29.35 -17.40 7.31
N ASP A 32 -29.78 -16.73 6.25
CA ASP A 32 -28.94 -16.49 5.08
C ASP A 32 -27.67 -15.76 5.53
N THR A 33 -26.74 -16.53 6.09
CA THR A 33 -25.47 -16.04 6.63
C THR A 33 -24.65 -15.39 5.53
N SER A 34 -24.84 -15.82 4.28
CA SER A 34 -24.19 -15.26 3.11
C SER A 34 -24.58 -13.79 2.86
N GLY A 35 -25.85 -13.44 3.06
CA GLY A 35 -26.31 -12.07 2.94
C GLY A 35 -25.80 -11.17 4.06
N ALA A 36 -25.83 -11.66 5.32
CA ALA A 36 -25.35 -10.93 6.47
C ALA A 36 -23.83 -10.70 6.42
N GLU A 37 -23.06 -11.73 6.05
CA GLU A 37 -21.61 -11.61 5.86
C GLU A 37 -21.24 -10.63 4.72
N ALA A 38 -22.01 -10.61 3.64
CA ALA A 38 -21.84 -9.67 2.55
C ALA A 38 -22.13 -8.22 3.00
N GLU A 39 -23.13 -8.01 3.85
CA GLU A 39 -23.46 -6.69 4.42
C GLU A 39 -22.38 -6.20 5.38
N GLU A 40 -21.87 -7.06 6.26
CA GLU A 40 -20.77 -6.74 7.18
C GLU A 40 -19.48 -6.40 6.41
N ARG A 41 -19.16 -7.17 5.38
CA ARG A 41 -18.02 -6.89 4.48
C ARG A 41 -18.20 -5.57 3.74
N MET A 42 -19.42 -5.27 3.26
CA MET A 42 -19.71 -4.00 2.60
C MET A 42 -19.54 -2.82 3.58
N ARG A 43 -20.03 -2.95 4.80
CA ARG A 43 -19.87 -1.94 5.86
C ARG A 43 -18.38 -1.71 6.17
N ALA A 44 -17.60 -2.79 6.34
CA ALA A 44 -16.18 -2.70 6.57
C ALA A 44 -15.45 -1.97 5.43
N ARG A 45 -15.83 -2.24 4.17
CA ARG A 45 -15.27 -1.55 3.01
C ARG A 45 -15.56 -0.05 3.04
N VAL A 46 -16.82 0.34 3.24
CA VAL A 46 -17.23 1.75 3.25
C VAL A 46 -16.47 2.53 4.35
N HIS A 47 -16.44 1.99 5.57
CA HIS A 47 -15.72 2.64 6.66
C HIS A 47 -14.20 2.66 6.46
N THR A 48 -13.62 1.67 5.76
CA THR A 48 -12.20 1.70 5.37
C THR A 48 -11.91 2.81 4.35
N GLU A 49 -12.80 3.00 3.37
CA GLU A 49 -12.69 4.08 2.38
C GLU A 49 -12.85 5.46 3.05
N LEU A 50 -13.77 5.60 4.01
CA LEU A 50 -13.90 6.82 4.83
C LEU A 50 -12.64 7.08 5.66
N ALA A 51 -12.09 6.03 6.32
CA ALA A 51 -10.85 6.13 7.07
C ALA A 51 -9.69 6.62 6.20
N ALA A 52 -9.58 6.11 4.97
CA ALA A 52 -8.56 6.55 4.01
C ALA A 52 -8.75 8.02 3.62
N GLY A 53 -9.99 8.45 3.34
CA GLY A 53 -10.28 9.85 3.01
C GLY A 53 -9.95 10.79 4.16
N TYR A 54 -10.34 10.48 5.39
CA TYR A 54 -10.00 11.29 6.56
C TYR A 54 -8.49 11.29 6.87
N PHE A 55 -7.81 10.18 6.62
CA PHE A 55 -6.36 10.09 6.73
C PHE A 55 -5.66 11.04 5.74
N GLU A 56 -6.10 11.08 4.49
CA GLU A 56 -5.59 12.00 3.46
C GLU A 56 -5.83 13.49 3.83
N LEU A 57 -6.95 13.79 4.48
CA LEU A 57 -7.26 15.11 5.00
C LEU A 57 -6.49 15.47 6.29
N GLY A 58 -5.68 14.56 6.84
CA GLY A 58 -4.95 14.76 8.08
C GLY A 58 -5.81 14.65 9.36
N ASN A 59 -7.08 14.26 9.25
CA ASN A 59 -7.98 14.08 10.38
C ASN A 59 -7.81 12.68 11.02
N MET A 60 -6.70 12.51 11.74
CA MET A 60 -6.27 11.21 12.27
C MET A 60 -7.26 10.62 13.27
N SER A 61 -7.96 11.44 14.05
CA SER A 61 -8.93 10.97 15.06
C SER A 61 -10.12 10.29 14.38
N VAL A 62 -10.73 10.97 13.41
CA VAL A 62 -11.88 10.42 12.66
C VAL A 62 -11.44 9.24 11.80
N ALA A 63 -10.27 9.32 11.17
CA ALA A 63 -9.73 8.20 10.40
C ALA A 63 -9.60 6.93 11.25
N LEU A 64 -9.11 7.06 12.49
CA LEU A 64 -8.97 5.91 13.39
C LEU A 64 -10.33 5.39 13.87
N GLU A 65 -11.30 6.27 14.11
CA GLU A 65 -12.67 5.87 14.47
C GLU A 65 -13.32 5.05 13.35
N GLU A 66 -13.24 5.52 12.11
CA GLU A 66 -13.77 4.84 10.93
C GLU A 66 -13.09 3.48 10.71
N ALA A 67 -11.75 3.42 10.83
CA ALA A 67 -11.01 2.16 10.76
C ALA A 67 -11.48 1.16 11.83
N ASN A 68 -11.74 1.62 13.06
CA ASN A 68 -12.25 0.77 14.14
C ASN A 68 -13.70 0.29 13.88
N ILE A 69 -14.55 1.11 13.25
CA ILE A 69 -15.89 0.68 12.82
C ILE A 69 -15.76 -0.42 11.76
N ALA A 70 -14.88 -0.25 10.78
CA ALA A 70 -14.60 -1.26 9.77
C ALA A 70 -14.16 -2.59 10.39
N LEU A 71 -13.24 -2.56 11.35
CA LEU A 71 -12.71 -3.75 12.03
C LEU A 71 -13.74 -4.43 12.93
N ARG A 72 -14.70 -3.69 13.49
CA ARG A 72 -15.83 -4.28 14.22
C ARG A 72 -16.86 -4.91 13.29
N ALA A 73 -17.07 -4.34 12.11
CA ALA A 73 -17.99 -4.88 11.11
C ALA A 73 -17.44 -6.19 10.52
N ASP A 74 -16.18 -6.23 10.10
CA ASP A 74 -15.54 -7.44 9.58
C ASP A 74 -14.10 -7.54 10.10
N PRO A 75 -13.86 -8.33 11.15
CA PRO A 75 -12.51 -8.57 11.70
C PRO A 75 -11.55 -9.29 10.75
N ALA A 76 -12.04 -9.83 9.62
CA ALA A 76 -11.22 -10.47 8.60
C ALA A 76 -10.98 -9.56 7.37
N TYR A 77 -11.33 -8.27 7.45
CA TYR A 77 -11.14 -7.33 6.35
C TYR A 77 -9.73 -6.72 6.37
N SER A 78 -8.80 -7.34 5.63
CA SER A 78 -7.38 -6.95 5.54
C SER A 78 -7.16 -5.44 5.27
N PRO A 79 -7.88 -4.77 4.35
CA PRO A 79 -7.65 -3.35 4.08
C PRO A 79 -7.90 -2.42 5.28
N ALA A 80 -8.80 -2.80 6.21
CA ALA A 80 -9.03 -2.01 7.42
C ALA A 80 -7.82 -2.02 8.36
N TYR A 81 -7.14 -3.15 8.48
CA TYR A 81 -5.87 -3.21 9.22
C TYR A 81 -4.76 -2.44 8.53
N ASN A 82 -4.71 -2.47 7.20
CA ASN A 82 -3.71 -1.72 6.45
C ASN A 82 -3.85 -0.20 6.68
N ILE A 83 -5.07 0.35 6.59
CA ILE A 83 -5.29 1.78 6.86
C ILE A 83 -5.05 2.14 8.34
N ALA A 84 -5.42 1.27 9.29
CA ALA A 84 -5.10 1.47 10.70
C ALA A 84 -3.57 1.52 10.92
N GLY A 85 -2.82 0.65 10.24
CA GLY A 85 -1.35 0.67 10.23
C GLY A 85 -0.78 2.00 9.75
N LEU A 86 -1.32 2.56 8.65
CA LEU A 86 -0.92 3.88 8.15
C LEU A 86 -1.22 5.00 9.15
N ILE A 87 -2.41 5.01 9.74
CA ILE A 87 -2.83 6.00 10.72
C ILE A 87 -1.90 5.96 11.95
N TYR A 88 -1.67 4.78 12.54
CA TYR A 88 -0.77 4.64 13.68
C TYR A 88 0.68 5.02 13.34
N SER A 89 1.12 4.72 12.12
CA SER A 89 2.44 5.16 11.64
C SER A 89 2.57 6.70 11.62
N ALA A 90 1.52 7.39 11.14
CA ALA A 90 1.47 8.85 11.14
C ALA A 90 1.45 9.44 12.55
N LEU A 91 0.74 8.77 13.47
CA LEU A 91 0.69 9.14 14.90
C LEU A 91 1.99 8.79 15.67
N LYS A 92 2.99 8.18 15.02
CA LYS A 92 4.24 7.69 15.63
C LYS A 92 4.06 6.55 16.64
N GLU A 93 2.93 5.87 16.58
CA GLU A 93 2.61 4.69 17.38
C GLU A 93 3.14 3.43 16.69
N ASP A 94 4.47 3.33 16.56
CA ASP A 94 5.16 2.35 15.72
C ASP A 94 4.78 0.90 16.03
N ARG A 95 4.61 0.56 17.31
CA ARG A 95 4.20 -0.79 17.74
C ARG A 95 2.79 -1.15 17.23
N LEU A 96 1.84 -0.21 17.33
CA LEU A 96 0.49 -0.42 16.86
C LEU A 96 0.45 -0.45 15.32
N ALA A 97 1.22 0.40 14.66
CA ALA A 97 1.37 0.39 13.21
C ALA A 97 1.84 -0.98 12.71
N GLU A 98 2.94 -1.50 13.27
CA GLU A 98 3.50 -2.78 12.86
C GLU A 98 2.53 -3.94 13.13
N GLN A 99 1.86 -3.96 14.28
CA GLN A 99 0.85 -4.98 14.60
C GLN A 99 -0.28 -5.00 13.57
N ASN A 100 -0.77 -3.84 13.16
CA ASN A 100 -1.85 -3.73 12.18
C ASN A 100 -1.38 -4.16 10.78
N PHE A 101 -0.22 -3.72 10.30
CA PHE A 101 0.32 -4.19 9.01
C PHE A 101 0.52 -5.70 9.00
N LEU A 102 1.08 -6.28 10.05
CA LEU A 102 1.27 -7.73 10.15
C LEU A 102 -0.06 -8.48 10.22
N GLN A 103 -1.10 -7.89 10.84
CA GLN A 103 -2.42 -8.48 10.85
C GLN A 103 -3.05 -8.45 9.46
N ALA A 104 -2.93 -7.34 8.71
CA ALA A 104 -3.37 -7.27 7.32
C ALA A 104 -2.72 -8.38 6.49
N LEU A 105 -1.41 -8.55 6.59
CA LEU A 105 -0.65 -9.56 5.85
C LEU A 105 -0.90 -11.01 6.32
N ARG A 106 -1.31 -11.22 7.58
CA ARG A 106 -1.79 -12.55 8.05
C ARG A 106 -3.11 -12.94 7.39
N ILE A 107 -4.01 -11.98 7.22
CA ILE A 107 -5.31 -12.21 6.56
C ILE A 107 -5.12 -12.38 5.06
N ASN A 108 -4.33 -11.52 4.43
CA ASN A 108 -4.02 -11.60 2.99
C ASN A 108 -2.54 -11.29 2.73
N ALA A 109 -1.72 -12.34 2.68
CA ALA A 109 -0.28 -12.22 2.44
C ALA A 109 0.08 -11.68 1.04
N LEU A 110 -0.85 -11.73 0.10
CA LEU A 110 -0.66 -11.28 -1.28
C LEU A 110 -1.23 -9.89 -1.54
N ASP A 111 -1.79 -9.22 -0.52
CA ASP A 111 -2.27 -7.85 -0.66
C ASP A 111 -1.12 -6.89 -0.96
N SER A 112 -1.12 -6.38 -2.18
CA SER A 112 -0.04 -5.52 -2.70
C SER A 112 0.05 -4.19 -1.96
N ASP A 113 -1.07 -3.58 -1.58
CA ASP A 113 -1.07 -2.32 -0.85
C ASP A 113 -0.51 -2.49 0.57
N SER A 114 -0.93 -3.54 1.29
CA SER A 114 -0.41 -3.84 2.63
C SER A 114 1.09 -4.16 2.58
N ASN A 115 1.53 -4.93 1.59
CA ASN A 115 2.95 -5.21 1.40
C ASN A 115 3.75 -3.93 1.10
N ASN A 116 3.28 -3.08 0.18
CA ASN A 116 3.94 -1.80 -0.14
C ASN A 116 4.01 -0.88 1.08
N ASN A 117 2.90 -0.73 1.80
CA ASN A 117 2.80 0.19 2.93
C ASN A 117 3.65 -0.28 4.13
N TYR A 118 3.64 -1.58 4.42
CA TYR A 118 4.51 -2.12 5.45
C TYR A 118 5.99 -2.04 5.08
N GLY A 119 6.34 -2.31 3.82
CA GLY A 119 7.69 -2.10 3.30
C GLY A 119 8.16 -0.66 3.50
N TRP A 120 7.31 0.31 3.17
CA TRP A 120 7.61 1.73 3.37
C TRP A 120 7.74 2.10 4.85
N PHE A 121 6.84 1.60 5.70
CA PHE A 121 6.93 1.77 7.15
C PHE A 121 8.27 1.29 7.70
N LEU A 122 8.71 0.08 7.34
CA LEU A 122 10.00 -0.46 7.75
C LEU A 122 11.17 0.41 7.31
N CYS A 123 11.15 0.84 6.05
CA CYS A 123 12.15 1.73 5.50
C CYS A 123 12.26 3.06 6.26
N GLN A 124 11.12 3.66 6.62
CA GLN A 124 11.12 4.88 7.43
C GLN A 124 11.69 4.69 8.84
N ARG A 125 11.71 3.46 9.35
CA ARG A 125 12.26 3.08 10.69
C ARG A 125 13.67 2.51 10.61
N LYS A 126 14.40 2.78 9.51
CA LYS A 126 15.79 2.32 9.28
C LYS A 126 15.92 0.79 9.27
N ARG A 127 14.85 0.11 8.80
CA ARG A 127 14.81 -1.35 8.60
C ARG A 127 14.75 -1.66 7.11
N GLU A 128 15.62 -1.00 6.34
CA GLU A 128 15.64 -1.05 4.87
C GLU A 128 15.82 -2.47 4.35
N ALA A 129 16.73 -3.23 4.95
CA ALA A 129 16.99 -4.62 4.55
C ALA A 129 15.74 -5.52 4.68
N GLU A 130 14.88 -5.26 5.67
CA GLU A 130 13.63 -6.00 5.84
C GLU A 130 12.55 -5.52 4.87
N SER A 131 12.56 -4.24 4.49
CA SER A 131 11.52 -3.65 3.64
C SER A 131 11.49 -4.22 2.23
N ILE A 132 12.65 -4.59 1.69
CA ILE A 132 12.84 -5.03 0.31
C ILE A 132 11.94 -6.22 -0.05
N LYS A 133 11.83 -7.22 0.82
CA LYS A 133 10.99 -8.41 0.58
C LYS A 133 9.52 -8.06 0.42
N TYR A 134 9.04 -7.03 1.11
CA TYR A 134 7.64 -6.59 1.05
C TYR A 134 7.36 -5.80 -0.23
N PHE A 135 8.28 -4.94 -0.67
CA PHE A 135 8.15 -4.31 -1.98
C PHE A 135 8.10 -5.35 -3.11
N PHE A 136 8.98 -6.36 -3.08
CA PHE A 136 8.90 -7.45 -4.06
C PHE A 136 7.62 -8.28 -3.94
N ALA A 137 7.10 -8.51 -2.73
CA ALA A 137 5.82 -9.19 -2.53
C ALA A 137 4.66 -8.40 -3.14
N ALA A 138 4.64 -7.07 -2.97
CA ALA A 138 3.64 -6.19 -3.58
C ALA A 138 3.64 -6.29 -5.12
N LEU A 139 4.83 -6.38 -5.73
CA LEU A 139 5.02 -6.45 -7.18
C LEU A 139 4.74 -7.82 -7.81
N ARG A 140 4.49 -8.87 -7.00
CA ARG A 140 4.16 -10.22 -7.53
C ARG A 140 2.79 -10.28 -8.19
N ASN A 141 1.86 -9.44 -7.78
CA ASN A 141 0.51 -9.43 -8.34
C ASN A 141 0.51 -8.65 -9.66
N PRO A 142 0.29 -9.31 -10.82
CA PRO A 142 0.29 -8.63 -12.11
C PRO A 142 -0.91 -7.69 -12.30
N LEU A 143 -1.94 -7.80 -11.45
CA LEU A 143 -3.13 -6.96 -11.47
C LEU A 143 -3.03 -5.78 -10.49
N TYR A 144 -1.88 -5.60 -9.85
CA TYR A 144 -1.67 -4.47 -8.95
C TYR A 144 -1.73 -3.14 -9.70
N GLN A 145 -2.55 -2.21 -9.20
CA GLN A 145 -2.83 -0.96 -9.90
C GLN A 145 -1.73 0.10 -9.74
N TYR A 146 -0.88 -0.01 -8.70
CA TYR A 146 0.11 1.02 -8.35
C TYR A 146 1.55 0.48 -8.24
N PRO A 147 2.02 -0.37 -9.18
CA PRO A 147 3.37 -0.92 -9.11
C PRO A 147 4.44 0.16 -9.29
N ASP A 148 4.15 1.25 -10.01
CA ASP A 148 5.01 2.41 -10.16
C ASP A 148 5.32 3.08 -8.81
N ARG A 149 4.33 3.23 -7.92
CA ARG A 149 4.53 3.75 -6.54
C ARG A 149 5.43 2.83 -5.73
N THR A 150 5.24 1.52 -5.83
CA THR A 150 6.07 0.54 -5.12
C THR A 150 7.52 0.60 -5.58
N TYR A 151 7.77 0.73 -6.88
CA TYR A 151 9.12 0.94 -7.39
C TYR A 151 9.74 2.25 -6.87
N VAL A 152 8.98 3.34 -6.81
CA VAL A 152 9.47 4.59 -6.21
C VAL A 152 9.83 4.40 -4.75
N ASN A 153 8.99 3.76 -3.95
CA ASN A 153 9.26 3.49 -2.53
C ASN A 153 10.51 2.61 -2.35
N ALA A 154 10.64 1.55 -3.16
CA ALA A 154 11.84 0.70 -3.17
C ALA A 154 13.11 1.50 -3.54
N GLY A 155 13.01 2.37 -4.54
CA GLY A 155 14.12 3.24 -4.95
C GLY A 155 14.54 4.22 -3.86
N LEU A 156 13.57 4.86 -3.19
CA LEU A 156 13.85 5.74 -2.05
C LEU A 156 14.50 4.99 -0.89
N CYS A 157 14.08 3.76 -0.67
CA CYS A 157 14.62 2.91 0.37
C CYS A 157 16.06 2.47 0.05
N ALA A 158 16.31 2.02 -1.18
CA ALA A 158 17.65 1.68 -1.66
C ALA A 158 18.62 2.88 -1.55
N ARG A 159 18.13 4.09 -1.92
CA ARG A 159 18.91 5.33 -1.78
C ARG A 159 19.28 5.62 -0.32
N ARG A 160 18.39 5.43 0.62
CA ARG A 160 18.67 5.59 2.07
C ARG A 160 19.72 4.60 2.57
N GLN A 161 19.77 3.42 2.01
CA GLN A 161 20.72 2.37 2.30
C GLN A 161 22.10 2.64 1.67
N GLY A 162 22.18 3.65 0.77
CA GLY A 162 23.38 3.95 -0.01
C GLY A 162 23.54 3.13 -1.30
N ASP A 163 22.55 2.27 -1.61
CA ASP A 163 22.51 1.54 -2.90
C ASP A 163 21.95 2.45 -3.99
N LEU A 164 22.81 3.34 -4.50
CA LEU A 164 22.42 4.30 -5.54
C LEU A 164 22.12 3.61 -6.87
N ALA A 165 22.82 2.51 -7.19
CA ALA A 165 22.58 1.76 -8.42
C ALA A 165 21.23 1.05 -8.39
N GLY A 166 20.88 0.37 -7.30
CA GLY A 166 19.57 -0.23 -7.09
C GLY A 166 18.47 0.82 -7.08
N ALA A 167 18.70 1.96 -6.44
CA ALA A 167 17.74 3.08 -6.44
C ALA A 167 17.42 3.56 -7.87
N GLU A 168 18.44 3.76 -8.71
CA GLU A 168 18.26 4.16 -10.10
C GLU A 168 17.44 3.13 -10.88
N GLN A 169 17.76 1.84 -10.76
CA GLN A 169 17.01 0.77 -11.42
C GLN A 169 15.53 0.77 -11.03
N HIS A 170 15.22 1.02 -9.77
CA HIS A 170 13.86 1.11 -9.28
C HIS A 170 13.13 2.33 -9.84
N PHE A 171 13.75 3.51 -9.85
CA PHE A 171 13.14 4.71 -10.44
C PHE A 171 12.93 4.56 -11.95
N LEU A 172 13.86 3.96 -12.68
CA LEU A 172 13.69 3.67 -14.10
C LEU A 172 12.58 2.64 -14.34
N SER A 173 12.42 1.65 -13.45
CA SER A 173 11.29 0.69 -13.51
C SER A 173 9.96 1.38 -13.28
N ALA A 174 9.87 2.33 -12.34
CA ALA A 174 8.69 3.17 -12.15
C ALA A 174 8.37 3.98 -13.43
N LEU A 175 9.40 4.57 -14.07
CA LEU A 175 9.24 5.37 -15.30
C LEU A 175 8.90 4.52 -16.54
N LYS A 176 9.21 3.24 -16.58
CA LYS A 176 8.71 2.33 -17.62
C LYS A 176 7.21 2.12 -17.53
N LEU A 177 6.68 2.02 -16.30
CA LEU A 177 5.25 1.83 -16.06
C LEU A 177 4.48 3.14 -16.19
N ARG A 178 5.03 4.22 -15.64
CA ARG A 178 4.45 5.55 -15.67
C ARG A 178 5.49 6.59 -16.06
N PRO A 179 5.64 6.87 -17.35
CA PRO A 179 6.67 7.79 -17.87
C PRO A 179 6.59 9.22 -17.32
N THR A 180 5.44 9.60 -16.78
CA THR A 180 5.15 10.94 -16.22
C THR A 180 5.13 10.97 -14.69
N HIS A 181 5.65 9.93 -14.01
CA HIS A 181 5.66 9.90 -12.54
C HIS A 181 6.59 10.97 -11.96
N PRO A 182 6.08 12.05 -11.31
CA PRO A 182 6.90 13.22 -10.99
C PRO A 182 8.06 12.89 -10.05
N GLN A 183 7.79 12.12 -8.98
CA GLN A 183 8.81 11.77 -8.01
C GLN A 183 9.91 10.88 -8.60
N ALA A 184 9.56 9.93 -9.48
CA ALA A 184 10.55 9.10 -10.16
C ALA A 184 11.43 9.93 -11.09
N LEU A 185 10.84 10.90 -11.82
CA LEU A 185 11.59 11.83 -12.68
C LEU A 185 12.55 12.68 -11.87
N TYR A 186 12.10 13.24 -10.74
CA TYR A 186 12.97 14.02 -9.85
C TYR A 186 14.15 13.20 -9.32
N GLN A 187 13.86 12.02 -8.79
CA GLN A 187 14.88 11.15 -8.21
C GLN A 187 15.89 10.65 -9.26
N ALA A 188 15.42 10.34 -10.46
CA ALA A 188 16.30 9.95 -11.57
C ALA A 188 17.19 11.12 -12.03
N ALA A 189 16.64 12.35 -12.09
CA ALA A 189 17.40 13.55 -12.41
C ALA A 189 18.48 13.82 -11.35
N ASP A 190 18.14 13.75 -10.08
CA ASP A 190 19.05 14.01 -8.97
C ASP A 190 20.17 12.96 -8.88
N LEU A 191 19.87 11.68 -9.09
CA LEU A 191 20.90 10.63 -9.15
C LEU A 191 21.82 10.80 -10.36
N ALA A 192 21.28 11.14 -11.53
CA ALA A 192 22.08 11.41 -12.72
C ALA A 192 23.00 12.62 -12.50
N TYR A 193 22.50 13.68 -11.86
CA TYR A 193 23.30 14.84 -11.47
C TYR A 193 24.43 14.44 -10.52
N ALA A 194 24.13 13.68 -9.46
CA ALA A 194 25.12 13.24 -8.49
C ALA A 194 26.24 12.38 -9.11
N ARG A 195 25.93 11.64 -10.18
CA ARG A 195 26.89 10.83 -10.94
C ARG A 195 27.71 11.66 -11.96
N GLY A 196 27.30 12.90 -12.23
CA GLY A 196 27.92 13.76 -13.23
C GLY A 196 27.32 13.66 -14.64
N ASP A 197 26.25 12.88 -14.82
CA ASP A 197 25.55 12.73 -16.10
C ASP A 197 24.53 13.87 -16.30
N TYR A 198 25.03 15.10 -16.39
CA TYR A 198 24.21 16.31 -16.40
C TYR A 198 23.24 16.36 -17.58
N ALA A 199 23.60 15.81 -18.72
CA ALA A 199 22.69 15.74 -19.89
C ALA A 199 21.48 14.84 -19.61
N VAL A 200 21.68 13.69 -18.98
CA VAL A 200 20.60 12.79 -18.57
C VAL A 200 19.74 13.41 -17.46
N ALA A 201 20.39 14.07 -16.49
CA ALA A 201 19.70 14.81 -15.44
C ALA A 201 18.77 15.89 -16.03
N LYS A 202 19.25 16.66 -17.01
CA LYS A 202 18.46 17.68 -17.75
C LYS A 202 17.26 17.05 -18.44
N GLN A 203 17.41 15.91 -19.11
CA GLN A 203 16.30 15.23 -19.80
C GLN A 203 15.20 14.81 -18.82
N HIS A 204 15.54 14.22 -17.68
CA HIS A 204 14.55 13.85 -16.65
C HIS A 204 13.88 15.08 -16.05
N LEU A 205 14.63 16.13 -15.77
CA LEU A 205 14.09 17.37 -15.21
C LEU A 205 13.16 18.10 -16.19
N GLN A 206 13.48 18.14 -17.48
CA GLN A 206 12.60 18.70 -18.51
C GLN A 206 11.26 17.95 -18.58
N ARG A 207 11.30 16.62 -18.54
CA ARG A 207 10.07 15.81 -18.48
C ARG A 207 9.26 16.10 -17.21
N LEU A 208 9.92 16.26 -16.07
CA LEU A 208 9.26 16.62 -14.82
C LEU A 208 8.54 17.96 -14.91
N THR A 209 9.17 18.99 -15.46
CA THR A 209 8.59 20.33 -15.58
C THR A 209 7.43 20.44 -16.57
N GLN A 210 7.25 19.43 -17.45
CA GLN A 210 6.10 19.32 -18.32
C GLN A 210 4.85 18.74 -17.62
N VAL A 211 5.03 17.99 -16.54
CA VAL A 211 3.95 17.23 -15.89
C VAL A 211 3.63 17.70 -14.47
N ALA A 212 4.49 18.53 -13.88
CA ALA A 212 4.29 19.07 -12.55
C ALA A 212 4.82 20.50 -12.45
N GLN A 213 4.23 21.27 -11.52
CA GLN A 213 4.78 22.57 -11.17
C GLN A 213 6.13 22.38 -10.47
N ALA A 214 7.08 23.23 -10.81
CA ALA A 214 8.41 23.18 -10.23
C ALA A 214 8.37 23.71 -8.78
N SER A 215 8.79 22.90 -7.83
CA SER A 215 9.09 23.30 -6.45
C SER A 215 10.46 24.01 -6.37
N ALA A 216 10.81 24.53 -5.19
CA ALA A 216 12.12 25.13 -4.96
C ALA A 216 13.27 24.14 -5.25
N GLU A 217 13.13 22.89 -4.81
CA GLU A 217 14.14 21.82 -5.04
C GLU A 217 14.30 21.51 -6.53
N VAL A 218 13.19 21.50 -7.28
CA VAL A 218 13.22 21.25 -8.73
C VAL A 218 13.91 22.39 -9.47
N LEU A 219 13.63 23.65 -9.10
CA LEU A 219 14.30 24.83 -9.68
C LEU A 219 15.78 24.85 -9.32
N TRP A 220 16.12 24.49 -8.09
CA TRP A 220 17.47 24.42 -7.61
C TRP A 220 18.27 23.33 -8.34
N LEU A 221 17.71 22.15 -8.51
CA LEU A 221 18.36 21.09 -9.27
C LEU A 221 18.57 21.52 -10.74
N GLY A 222 17.58 22.19 -11.34
CA GLY A 222 17.68 22.74 -12.70
C GLY A 222 18.81 23.75 -12.83
N LEU A 223 18.90 24.68 -11.89
CA LEU A 223 19.96 25.68 -11.84
C LEU A 223 21.35 25.00 -11.80
N ARG A 224 21.53 24.03 -10.89
CA ARG A 224 22.81 23.32 -10.74
C ARG A 224 23.18 22.52 -11.99
N ILE A 225 22.20 21.88 -12.63
CA ILE A 225 22.39 21.14 -13.90
C ILE A 225 22.88 22.11 -14.98
N GLU A 226 22.18 23.23 -15.23
CA GLU A 226 22.53 24.17 -16.30
C GLU A 226 23.87 24.85 -16.05
N ARG A 227 24.20 25.13 -14.78
CA ARG A 227 25.53 25.61 -14.39
C ARG A 227 26.63 24.63 -14.76
N ARG A 228 26.44 23.33 -14.51
CA ARG A 228 27.40 22.27 -14.88
C ARG A 228 27.49 22.08 -16.38
N LEU A 229 26.43 22.34 -17.12
CA LEU A 229 26.41 22.31 -18.60
C LEU A 229 26.94 23.59 -19.24
N GLY A 230 27.12 24.67 -18.47
CA GLY A 230 27.60 25.97 -18.96
C GLY A 230 26.53 26.81 -19.65
N ASP A 231 25.23 26.46 -19.55
CA ASP A 231 24.12 27.24 -20.10
C ASP A 231 23.71 28.34 -19.12
N ARG A 232 24.39 29.48 -19.21
CA ARG A 232 24.17 30.63 -18.33
C ARG A 232 22.77 31.21 -18.44
N ASN A 233 22.17 31.20 -19.62
CA ASN A 233 20.83 31.76 -19.83
C ASN A 233 19.78 30.94 -19.09
N SER A 234 19.85 29.61 -19.20
CA SER A 234 18.96 28.70 -18.48
C SER A 234 19.23 28.73 -16.98
N GLU A 235 20.51 28.81 -16.54
CA GLU A 235 20.89 28.97 -15.13
C GLU A 235 20.23 30.22 -14.53
N GLU A 236 20.33 31.38 -15.21
CA GLU A 236 19.75 32.63 -14.73
C GLU A 236 18.21 32.59 -14.70
N SER A 237 17.58 31.94 -15.68
CA SER A 237 16.14 31.72 -15.70
C SER A 237 15.67 30.92 -14.48
N TYR A 238 16.35 29.83 -14.13
CA TYR A 238 16.04 29.07 -12.93
C TYR A 238 16.27 29.88 -11.66
N ALA A 239 17.38 30.64 -11.57
CA ALA A 239 17.70 31.50 -10.44
C ALA A 239 16.64 32.59 -10.25
N HIS A 240 16.19 33.21 -11.33
CA HIS A 240 15.12 34.22 -11.27
C HIS A 240 13.81 33.62 -10.73
N ARG A 241 13.39 32.50 -11.30
CA ARG A 241 12.17 31.79 -10.87
C ARG A 241 12.24 31.36 -9.40
N LEU A 242 13.40 30.89 -8.95
CA LEU A 242 13.60 30.46 -7.56
C LEU A 242 13.45 31.66 -6.61
N ARG A 243 14.12 32.78 -6.90
CA ARG A 243 14.02 34.01 -6.10
C ARG A 243 12.60 34.60 -6.07
N SER A 244 11.90 34.56 -7.22
CA SER A 244 10.56 35.17 -7.35
C SER A 244 9.48 34.33 -6.72
N ASN A 245 9.51 33.01 -6.89
CA ASN A 245 8.42 32.13 -6.50
C ASN A 245 8.62 31.54 -5.09
N PHE A 246 9.88 31.43 -4.64
CA PHE A 246 10.26 30.75 -3.38
C PHE A 246 11.32 31.55 -2.61
N PRO A 247 11.11 32.87 -2.33
CA PRO A 247 12.14 33.74 -1.76
C PRO A 247 12.64 33.27 -0.37
N ASP A 248 11.77 32.61 0.40
CA ASP A 248 12.07 32.15 1.77
C ASP A 248 12.57 30.71 1.84
N SER A 249 12.72 30.04 0.68
CA SER A 249 13.20 28.65 0.65
C SER A 249 14.68 28.52 1.04
N GLN A 250 15.06 27.31 1.44
CA GLN A 250 16.48 27.01 1.71
C GLN A 250 17.32 27.17 0.45
N GLU A 251 16.79 26.79 -0.70
CA GLU A 251 17.44 26.83 -2.00
C GLU A 251 17.67 28.30 -2.45
N ALA A 252 16.73 29.21 -2.19
CA ALA A 252 16.90 30.62 -2.47
C ALA A 252 17.99 31.25 -1.59
N ARG A 253 18.06 30.85 -0.32
CA ARG A 253 19.14 31.27 0.59
C ARG A 253 20.49 30.73 0.16
N ALA A 254 20.57 29.45 -0.25
CA ALA A 254 21.80 28.86 -0.79
C ALA A 254 22.28 29.59 -2.07
N LEU A 255 21.31 29.95 -2.95
CA LEU A 255 21.61 30.75 -4.14
C LEU A 255 22.23 32.11 -3.80
N LEU A 256 21.67 32.81 -2.80
CA LEU A 256 22.18 34.11 -2.35
C LEU A 256 23.57 34.00 -1.69
N ALA A 257 23.83 32.90 -1.00
CA ALA A 257 25.12 32.62 -0.38
C ALA A 257 26.17 32.12 -1.38
N GLY A 258 25.77 31.77 -2.61
CA GLY A 258 26.66 31.17 -3.60
C GLY A 258 27.03 29.71 -3.31
N GLU A 259 26.24 29.02 -2.49
CA GLU A 259 26.44 27.63 -2.06
C GLU A 259 25.74 26.67 -3.04
N TYR A 260 26.44 26.21 -4.05
CA TYR A 260 25.86 25.41 -5.14
C TYR A 260 26.07 23.88 -5.00
N GLU A 261 26.65 23.43 -3.91
CA GLU A 261 26.93 22.02 -3.64
C GLU A 261 25.86 21.33 -2.77
#